data_40092b56cc42d7738d59a7c396b312a8
#
_entry.id   40092b56cc42d7738d59a7c396b312a8
#
_cell.length_a   1.000
_cell.length_b   1.000
_cell.length_c   1.000
_cell.angle_alpha   90.00
_cell.angle_beta   90.00
_cell.angle_gamma   90.00
#
_symmetry.space_group_name_H-M   'P 1'
#
loop_
_entity.id
_entity.type
_entity.pdbx_description
1 polymer ?
#
loop_
_entity_poly.entity_id
_entity_poly.type
_entity_poly.pdbx_seq_one_letter_code
_entity_poly.pdbx_strand_id
1 'polypeptide(L)'
;MVRRDLLRGFVAVFALPAFGAEIVELKKSKEEWRKLLPESAYGVLFEEHTERPFTSPLNDEKHKGTFICAACFLPLFESSAKFDSGTGWPSFTQPIEGHIATKRDFALIIPRTEYHCVRCGGHQGHVFEDGPKPRGERWCNNGVSLQFVAADKPLPELRS
;
A
#
# COMPACT_ATOMS: atom_id res chain seq x y z
N MET A 1 -67.44 1.65 16.96
CA MET A 1 -66.30 2.27 17.67
C MET A 1 -65.07 1.39 17.41
N VAL A 2 -64.30 1.69 16.36
CA VAL A 2 -63.17 0.88 15.93
C VAL A 2 -61.89 1.67 16.25
N ARG A 3 -61.07 1.14 17.15
CA ARG A 3 -59.74 1.72 17.49
C ARG A 3 -58.74 1.32 16.43
N ARG A 4 -58.11 2.32 15.77
CA ARG A 4 -57.00 2.14 14.84
C ARG A 4 -55.71 2.27 15.65
N ASP A 5 -55.04 1.15 15.87
CA ASP A 5 -53.71 1.13 16.45
C ASP A 5 -52.68 1.50 15.36
N LEU A 6 -52.01 2.65 15.54
CA LEU A 6 -50.87 3.09 14.70
C LEU A 6 -49.62 2.36 15.19
N LEU A 7 -49.17 1.37 14.43
CA LEU A 7 -47.84 0.81 14.56
C LEU A 7 -46.80 1.85 14.08
N ARG A 8 -46.11 2.48 15.02
CA ARG A 8 -44.91 3.29 14.74
C ARG A 8 -43.72 2.34 14.54
N GLY A 9 -43.38 2.11 13.27
CA GLY A 9 -42.15 1.42 12.92
C GLY A 9 -40.94 2.26 13.29
N PHE A 10 -40.13 1.77 14.24
CA PHE A 10 -38.82 2.31 14.53
C PHE A 10 -37.85 1.88 13.41
N VAL A 11 -37.44 2.80 12.54
CA VAL A 11 -36.34 2.60 11.60
C VAL A 11 -35.04 2.82 12.39
N ALA A 12 -34.37 1.76 12.77
CA ALA A 12 -33.05 1.83 13.33
C ALA A 12 -32.06 2.21 12.20
N VAL A 13 -31.64 3.46 12.17
CA VAL A 13 -30.53 3.90 11.31
C VAL A 13 -29.25 3.39 11.94
N PHE A 14 -28.71 2.30 11.40
CA PHE A 14 -27.36 1.87 11.70
C PHE A 14 -26.37 2.86 11.05
N ALA A 15 -25.82 3.77 11.84
CA ALA A 15 -24.67 4.55 11.44
C ALA A 15 -23.48 3.59 11.30
N LEU A 16 -23.02 3.38 10.07
CA LEU A 16 -21.74 2.71 9.81
C LEU A 16 -20.64 3.60 10.41
N PRO A 17 -19.72 3.04 11.21
CA PRO A 17 -18.57 3.81 11.67
C PRO A 17 -17.75 4.22 10.45
N ALA A 18 -17.53 5.51 10.28
CA ALA A 18 -16.53 6.03 9.34
C ALA A 18 -15.16 5.57 9.82
N PHE A 19 -14.60 4.54 9.18
CA PHE A 19 -13.23 4.09 9.39
C PHE A 19 -12.27 5.10 8.76
N GLY A 20 -11.98 6.15 9.52
CA GLY A 20 -10.82 7.00 9.35
C GLY A 20 -9.98 6.90 10.61
N ALA A 21 -9.45 5.71 10.92
CA ALA A 21 -8.44 5.61 11.97
C ALA A 21 -7.23 6.41 11.52
N GLU A 22 -6.86 7.43 12.28
CA GLU A 22 -5.69 8.26 12.03
C GLU A 22 -4.43 7.36 11.99
N ILE A 23 -3.68 7.42 10.87
CA ILE A 23 -2.45 6.63 10.72
C ILE A 23 -1.38 7.31 11.57
N VAL A 24 -1.04 6.68 12.70
CA VAL A 24 0.03 7.17 13.57
C VAL A 24 1.39 6.85 12.96
N GLU A 25 2.24 7.86 12.80
CA GLU A 25 3.60 7.72 12.29
C GLU A 25 4.43 6.80 13.21
N LEU A 26 5.18 5.87 12.62
CA LEU A 26 6.09 4.97 13.31
C LEU A 26 7.54 5.40 13.06
N LYS A 27 8.16 5.99 14.06
CA LYS A 27 9.56 6.41 14.04
C LYS A 27 10.44 5.38 14.73
N LYS A 28 11.37 4.81 13.96
CA LYS A 28 12.44 3.93 14.46
C LYS A 28 13.77 4.39 13.88
N SER A 29 14.84 4.14 14.63
CA SER A 29 16.20 4.38 14.13
C SER A 29 16.55 3.41 12.98
N LYS A 30 17.55 3.77 12.18
CA LYS A 30 18.06 2.88 11.12
C LYS A 30 18.55 1.55 11.69
N GLU A 31 19.15 1.55 12.87
CA GLU A 31 19.64 0.37 13.56
C GLU A 31 18.50 -0.57 13.99
N GLU A 32 17.38 -0.01 14.44
CA GLU A 32 16.18 -0.80 14.78
C GLU A 32 15.58 -1.44 13.53
N TRP A 33 15.45 -0.69 12.43
CA TRP A 33 14.95 -1.23 11.18
C TRP A 33 15.87 -2.32 10.60
N ARG A 34 17.19 -2.16 10.69
CA ARG A 34 18.16 -3.18 10.26
C ARG A 34 18.03 -4.50 11.00
N LYS A 35 17.65 -4.47 12.27
CA LYS A 35 17.41 -5.69 13.08
C LYS A 35 16.10 -6.39 12.73
N LEU A 36 15.13 -5.64 12.21
CA LEU A 36 13.76 -6.12 11.95
C LEU A 36 13.55 -6.63 10.51
N LEU A 37 14.39 -6.18 9.57
CA LEU A 37 14.18 -6.41 8.14
C LEU A 37 15.34 -7.20 7.53
N PRO A 38 15.07 -8.03 6.51
CA PRO A 38 16.12 -8.54 5.63
C PRO A 38 16.91 -7.38 5.03
N GLU A 39 18.21 -7.58 4.79
CA GLU A 39 19.11 -6.54 4.26
C GLU A 39 18.59 -5.94 2.93
N SER A 40 18.07 -6.78 2.03
CA SER A 40 17.49 -6.32 0.75
C SER A 40 16.30 -5.39 0.93
N ALA A 41 15.40 -5.72 1.86
CA ALA A 41 14.22 -4.88 2.16
C ALA A 41 14.64 -3.59 2.87
N TYR A 42 15.58 -3.67 3.83
CA TYR A 42 16.14 -2.49 4.50
C TYR A 42 16.79 -1.53 3.52
N GLY A 43 17.64 -2.04 2.63
CA GLY A 43 18.33 -1.23 1.61
C GLY A 43 17.35 -0.47 0.69
N VAL A 44 16.25 -1.12 0.28
CA VAL A 44 15.23 -0.44 -0.53
C VAL A 44 14.44 0.57 0.31
N LEU A 45 13.91 0.15 1.46
CA LEU A 45 13.00 0.97 2.27
C LEU A 45 13.67 2.21 2.88
N PHE A 46 14.94 2.11 3.31
CA PHE A 46 15.60 3.15 4.11
C PHE A 46 16.94 3.67 3.56
N GLU A 47 17.43 3.09 2.45
CA GLU A 47 18.64 3.55 1.74
C GLU A 47 18.34 3.85 0.25
N GLU A 48 17.05 3.81 -0.15
CA GLU A 48 16.54 4.13 -1.50
C GLU A 48 17.21 3.28 -2.63
N HIS A 49 17.62 2.04 -2.30
CA HIS A 49 18.08 1.11 -3.30
C HIS A 49 16.93 0.67 -4.21
N THR A 50 17.27 0.12 -5.37
CA THR A 50 16.29 -0.44 -6.29
C THR A 50 16.53 -1.95 -6.42
N GLU A 51 15.46 -2.73 -6.27
CA GLU A 51 15.46 -4.17 -6.56
C GLU A 51 15.74 -4.41 -8.04
N ARG A 52 16.43 -5.49 -8.36
CA ARG A 52 16.69 -5.86 -9.77
C ARG A 52 15.37 -6.22 -10.47
N PRO A 53 15.17 -5.81 -11.74
CA PRO A 53 13.95 -6.16 -12.46
C PRO A 53 13.82 -7.68 -12.62
N PHE A 54 12.59 -8.19 -12.67
CA PHE A 54 12.22 -9.60 -12.86
C PHE A 54 12.69 -10.55 -11.76
N THR A 55 13.06 -10.05 -10.58
CA THR A 55 13.50 -10.89 -9.45
C THR A 55 12.44 -11.08 -8.38
N SER A 56 11.44 -10.20 -8.31
CA SER A 56 10.38 -10.30 -7.32
C SER A 56 9.37 -11.40 -7.64
N PRO A 57 9.09 -12.33 -6.73
CA PRO A 57 7.99 -13.29 -6.89
C PRO A 57 6.62 -12.60 -6.93
N LEU A 58 6.50 -11.38 -6.42
CA LEU A 58 5.26 -10.62 -6.45
C LEU A 58 4.87 -10.13 -7.86
N ASN A 59 5.76 -10.23 -8.86
CA ASN A 59 5.39 -9.99 -10.25
C ASN A 59 4.25 -10.92 -10.69
N ASP A 60 4.34 -12.18 -10.33
CA ASP A 60 3.41 -13.24 -10.72
C ASP A 60 2.26 -13.45 -9.72
N GLU A 61 2.21 -12.66 -8.63
CA GLU A 61 1.13 -12.75 -7.65
C GLU A 61 -0.19 -12.24 -8.24
N LYS A 62 -1.18 -13.13 -8.37
CA LYS A 62 -2.50 -12.86 -8.99
C LYS A 62 -3.68 -13.19 -8.08
N HIS A 63 -3.43 -13.70 -6.87
CA HIS A 63 -4.49 -14.02 -5.93
C HIS A 63 -5.13 -12.74 -5.37
N LYS A 64 -6.36 -12.87 -4.91
CA LYS A 64 -7.04 -11.78 -4.19
C LYS A 64 -6.38 -11.57 -2.83
N GLY A 65 -6.13 -10.32 -2.49
CA GLY A 65 -5.50 -9.95 -1.23
C GLY A 65 -5.03 -8.52 -1.21
N THR A 66 -4.20 -8.21 -0.24
CA THR A 66 -3.68 -6.87 0.04
C THR A 66 -2.16 -6.90 0.08
N PHE A 67 -1.52 -5.94 -0.55
CA PHE A 67 -0.08 -5.71 -0.46
C PHE A 67 0.19 -4.69 0.64
N ILE A 68 0.97 -5.11 1.63
CA ILE A 68 1.28 -4.32 2.83
C ILE A 68 2.76 -3.90 2.82
N CYS A 69 3.09 -2.81 3.49
CA CYS A 69 4.46 -2.36 3.70
C CYS A 69 5.27 -3.42 4.47
N ALA A 70 6.39 -3.87 3.94
CA ALA A 70 7.24 -4.88 4.60
C ALA A 70 7.82 -4.39 5.94
N ALA A 71 7.97 -3.07 6.12
CA ALA A 71 8.48 -2.50 7.35
C ALA A 71 7.42 -2.44 8.47
N CYS A 72 6.27 -1.81 8.23
CA CYS A 72 5.31 -1.47 9.28
C CYS A 72 3.95 -2.15 9.17
N PHE A 73 3.75 -2.97 8.12
CA PHE A 73 2.53 -3.72 7.82
C PHE A 73 1.30 -2.87 7.46
N LEU A 74 1.48 -1.56 7.20
CA LEU A 74 0.39 -0.74 6.68
C LEU A 74 -0.05 -1.27 5.31
N PRO A 75 -1.34 -1.52 5.07
CA PRO A 75 -1.86 -1.82 3.73
C PRO A 75 -1.54 -0.70 2.75
N LEU A 76 -1.01 -1.02 1.56
CA LEU A 76 -0.63 -0.01 0.56
C LEU A 76 -1.40 -0.15 -0.75
N PHE A 77 -1.66 -1.38 -1.17
CA PHE A 77 -2.35 -1.65 -2.44
C PHE A 77 -3.31 -2.84 -2.30
N GLU A 78 -4.44 -2.75 -2.97
CA GLU A 78 -5.33 -3.88 -3.19
C GLU A 78 -4.90 -4.68 -4.43
N SER A 79 -5.07 -5.99 -4.40
CA SER A 79 -4.75 -6.86 -5.55
C SER A 79 -5.54 -6.50 -6.82
N SER A 80 -6.73 -5.91 -6.67
CA SER A 80 -7.55 -5.42 -7.78
C SER A 80 -6.91 -4.27 -8.56
N ALA A 81 -5.97 -3.55 -7.95
CA ALA A 81 -5.21 -2.48 -8.60
C ALA A 81 -3.95 -2.99 -9.30
N LYS A 82 -3.53 -4.25 -9.06
CA LYS A 82 -2.32 -4.82 -9.63
C LYS A 82 -2.48 -5.16 -11.11
N PHE A 83 -1.45 -4.89 -11.90
CA PHE A 83 -1.37 -5.30 -13.30
C PHE A 83 0.07 -5.67 -13.69
N ASP A 84 0.20 -6.42 -14.78
CA ASP A 84 1.51 -6.71 -15.37
C ASP A 84 1.90 -5.58 -16.31
N SER A 85 2.93 -4.82 -15.92
CA SER A 85 3.46 -3.71 -16.72
C SER A 85 4.55 -4.15 -17.71
N GLY A 86 5.04 -5.39 -17.61
CA GLY A 86 6.18 -5.89 -18.40
C GLY A 86 7.54 -5.28 -18.01
N THR A 87 7.58 -4.39 -16.99
CA THR A 87 8.83 -3.70 -16.60
C THR A 87 9.72 -4.49 -15.64
N GLY A 88 9.17 -5.59 -15.08
CA GLY A 88 9.91 -6.46 -14.14
C GLY A 88 9.75 -6.11 -12.67
N TRP A 89 8.88 -5.17 -12.34
CA TRP A 89 8.52 -4.82 -10.97
C TRP A 89 7.00 -4.91 -10.77
N PRO A 90 6.52 -5.28 -9.56
CA PRO A 90 5.11 -5.20 -9.22
C PRO A 90 4.56 -3.81 -9.50
N SER A 91 3.46 -3.72 -10.25
CA SER A 91 2.88 -2.46 -10.70
C SER A 91 1.40 -2.39 -10.37
N PHE A 92 0.95 -1.19 -9.97
CA PHE A 92 -0.42 -0.93 -9.55
C PHE A 92 -0.98 0.32 -10.23
N THR A 93 -2.30 0.36 -10.43
CA THR A 93 -3.00 1.50 -11.03
C THR A 93 -3.29 2.60 -10.01
N GLN A 94 -3.35 2.26 -8.73
CA GLN A 94 -3.62 3.19 -7.63
C GLN A 94 -3.24 2.56 -6.28
N PRO A 95 -2.80 3.36 -5.29
CA PRO A 95 -2.65 2.94 -3.91
C PRO A 95 -3.98 3.00 -3.15
N ILE A 96 -3.97 2.50 -1.91
CA ILE A 96 -5.01 2.78 -0.92
C ILE A 96 -4.88 4.27 -0.53
N GLU A 97 -5.98 4.99 -0.59
CA GLU A 97 -6.01 6.44 -0.34
C GLU A 97 -5.51 6.76 1.08
N GLY A 98 -4.64 7.77 1.19
CA GLY A 98 -4.07 8.23 2.45
C GLY A 98 -2.94 7.35 3.02
N HIS A 99 -2.57 6.23 2.40
CA HIS A 99 -1.55 5.31 2.91
C HIS A 99 -0.17 5.54 2.31
N ILE A 100 -0.09 6.34 1.25
CA ILE A 100 1.15 6.67 0.53
C ILE A 100 1.29 8.19 0.43
N ALA A 101 2.52 8.68 0.58
CA ALA A 101 2.91 10.04 0.26
C ALA A 101 3.96 10.05 -0.86
N THR A 102 4.04 11.16 -1.57
CA THR A 102 4.95 11.35 -2.70
C THR A 102 5.91 12.49 -2.44
N LYS A 103 7.12 12.38 -3.03
CA LYS A 103 8.08 13.48 -3.09
C LYS A 103 8.76 13.52 -4.47
N ARG A 104 9.31 14.68 -4.83
CA ARG A 104 10.12 14.80 -6.06
C ARG A 104 11.49 14.16 -5.82
N ASP A 105 11.88 13.28 -6.72
CA ASP A 105 13.20 12.64 -6.76
C ASP A 105 14.03 13.27 -7.89
N PHE A 106 15.18 13.85 -7.54
CA PHE A 106 16.11 14.52 -8.44
C PHE A 106 17.43 13.74 -8.60
N ALA A 107 17.48 12.48 -8.17
CA ALA A 107 18.68 11.66 -8.27
C ALA A 107 19.13 11.39 -9.72
N LEU A 108 18.22 11.49 -10.68
CA LEU A 108 18.50 11.40 -12.11
C LEU A 108 18.31 12.76 -12.81
N ILE A 109 18.83 12.87 -14.05
CA ILE A 109 18.70 14.07 -14.90
C ILE A 109 17.23 14.45 -15.12
N ILE A 110 16.34 13.47 -15.28
CA ILE A 110 14.89 13.67 -15.38
C ILE A 110 14.26 13.46 -14.00
N PRO A 111 13.63 14.48 -13.42
CA PRO A 111 12.95 14.34 -12.13
C PRO A 111 11.85 13.28 -12.19
N ARG A 112 11.78 12.44 -11.18
CA ARG A 112 10.74 11.42 -11.01
C ARG A 112 9.88 11.75 -9.80
N THR A 113 8.70 11.12 -9.70
CA THR A 113 7.89 11.15 -8.48
C THR A 113 8.13 9.86 -7.71
N GLU A 114 8.84 9.96 -6.60
CA GLU A 114 9.05 8.88 -5.64
C GLU A 114 7.86 8.81 -4.70
N TYR A 115 7.55 7.61 -4.21
CA TYR A 115 6.54 7.43 -3.19
C TYR A 115 7.01 6.52 -2.05
N HIS A 116 6.45 6.77 -0.86
CA HIS A 116 6.79 6.10 0.38
C HIS A 116 5.56 5.85 1.25
N CYS A 117 5.70 4.91 2.18
CA CYS A 117 4.68 4.61 3.17
C CYS A 117 4.52 5.78 4.15
N VAL A 118 3.30 6.30 4.33
CA VAL A 118 3.05 7.44 5.24
C VAL A 118 3.36 7.10 6.70
N ARG A 119 3.27 5.82 7.09
CA ARG A 119 3.45 5.41 8.49
C ARG A 119 4.90 5.30 8.92
N CYS A 120 5.77 4.72 8.11
CA CYS A 120 7.18 4.49 8.49
C CYS A 120 8.19 5.27 7.64
N GLY A 121 7.72 5.99 6.62
CA GLY A 121 8.59 6.73 5.69
C GLY A 121 9.38 5.84 4.72
N GLY A 122 9.17 4.51 4.74
CA GLY A 122 9.92 3.58 3.90
C GLY A 122 9.64 3.77 2.41
N HIS A 123 10.73 3.92 1.63
CA HIS A 123 10.67 4.03 0.17
C HIS A 123 10.01 2.80 -0.45
N GLN A 124 9.10 2.99 -1.37
CA GLN A 124 8.39 1.93 -2.06
C GLN A 124 8.76 1.84 -3.54
N GLY A 125 8.83 2.97 -4.22
CA GLY A 125 9.09 3.03 -5.65
C GLY A 125 8.80 4.40 -6.26
N HIS A 126 8.41 4.39 -7.53
CA HIS A 126 8.15 5.61 -8.30
C HIS A 126 6.83 5.52 -9.08
N VAL A 127 6.22 6.68 -9.33
CA VAL A 127 5.02 6.81 -10.15
C VAL A 127 5.42 7.25 -11.56
N PHE A 128 4.82 6.61 -12.56
CA PHE A 128 5.00 6.90 -13.99
C PHE A 128 3.65 7.15 -14.64
N GLU A 129 3.64 7.89 -15.76
CA GLU A 129 2.43 8.25 -16.52
C GLU A 129 2.18 7.29 -17.70
N ASP A 130 2.68 6.06 -17.62
CA ASP A 130 2.58 5.02 -18.64
C ASP A 130 1.68 3.85 -18.22
N GLY A 131 0.81 4.08 -17.24
CA GLY A 131 -0.14 3.10 -16.75
C GLY A 131 -1.39 2.96 -17.62
N PRO A 132 -2.23 1.95 -17.32
CA PRO A 132 -3.47 1.71 -18.08
C PRO A 132 -4.51 2.80 -17.82
N LYS A 133 -5.36 3.04 -18.83
CA LYS A 133 -6.54 3.91 -18.67
C LYS A 133 -7.55 3.28 -17.69
N PRO A 134 -8.37 4.10 -16.97
CA PRO A 134 -8.57 5.55 -17.17
C PRO A 134 -7.57 6.43 -16.44
N ARG A 135 -6.81 5.94 -15.45
CA ARG A 135 -5.93 6.78 -14.60
C ARG A 135 -4.63 7.17 -15.31
N GLY A 136 -4.06 6.28 -16.11
CA GLY A 136 -2.80 6.51 -16.82
C GLY A 136 -1.57 6.42 -15.92
N GLU A 137 -1.73 6.21 -14.62
CA GLU A 137 -0.63 6.09 -13.66
C GLU A 137 -0.18 4.64 -13.50
N ARG A 138 1.13 4.44 -13.37
CA ARG A 138 1.75 3.19 -12.96
C ARG A 138 2.56 3.44 -11.69
N TRP A 139 2.10 2.86 -10.60
CA TRP A 139 2.78 2.83 -9.30
C TRP A 139 3.71 1.62 -9.32
N CYS A 140 4.98 1.86 -9.70
CA CYS A 140 6.01 0.84 -9.81
C CYS A 140 6.65 0.61 -8.44
N ASN A 141 6.52 -0.59 -7.88
CA ASN A 141 6.94 -0.89 -6.52
C ASN A 141 8.12 -1.87 -6.50
N ASN A 142 9.06 -1.67 -5.59
CA ASN A 142 10.05 -2.69 -5.29
C ASN A 142 9.37 -3.84 -4.53
N GLY A 143 9.46 -5.06 -5.04
CA GLY A 143 8.76 -6.19 -4.42
C GLY A 143 9.25 -6.51 -3.01
N VAL A 144 10.55 -6.34 -2.72
CA VAL A 144 11.10 -6.56 -1.38
C VAL A 144 10.59 -5.55 -0.32
N SER A 145 10.01 -4.42 -0.74
CA SER A 145 9.38 -3.45 0.14
C SER A 145 7.91 -3.77 0.46
N LEU A 146 7.36 -4.83 -0.15
CA LEU A 146 6.00 -5.31 0.06
C LEU A 146 5.95 -6.72 0.65
N GLN A 147 4.83 -7.02 1.29
CA GLN A 147 4.38 -8.39 1.56
C GLN A 147 2.95 -8.55 1.05
N PHE A 148 2.63 -9.73 0.53
CA PHE A 148 1.29 -10.06 0.10
C PHE A 148 0.55 -10.82 1.20
N VAL A 149 -0.68 -10.42 1.48
CA VAL A 149 -1.59 -11.10 2.41
C VAL A 149 -2.83 -11.52 1.63
N ALA A 150 -3.07 -12.82 1.52
CA ALA A 150 -4.22 -13.35 0.81
C ALA A 150 -5.54 -12.95 1.49
N ALA A 151 -6.62 -12.77 0.72
CA ALA A 151 -7.90 -12.27 1.21
C ALA A 151 -8.59 -13.19 2.25
N ASP A 152 -8.23 -14.47 2.30
CA ASP A 152 -8.70 -15.44 3.29
C ASP A 152 -7.90 -15.44 4.60
N LYS A 153 -6.88 -14.59 4.71
CA LYS A 153 -6.04 -14.41 5.88
C LYS A 153 -6.29 -13.05 6.53
N PRO A 154 -6.26 -12.98 7.86
CA PRO A 154 -6.31 -11.69 8.54
C PRO A 154 -5.05 -10.87 8.21
N LEU A 155 -5.21 -9.56 8.08
CA LEU A 155 -4.06 -8.67 8.02
C LEU A 155 -3.30 -8.73 9.35
N PRO A 156 -1.96 -8.73 9.32
CA PRO A 156 -1.17 -8.66 10.54
C PRO A 156 -1.43 -7.34 11.27
N GLU A 157 -1.27 -7.36 12.59
CA GLU A 157 -1.26 -6.13 13.37
C GLU A 157 -0.14 -5.21 12.89
N LEU A 158 -0.42 -3.89 12.89
CA LEU A 158 0.59 -2.91 12.52
C LEU A 158 1.79 -3.04 13.47
N ARG A 159 3.00 -3.12 12.90
CA ARG A 159 4.23 -3.22 13.69
C ARG A 159 4.37 -2.00 14.61
N SER A 160 4.69 -2.24 15.87
CA SER A 160 5.00 -1.23 16.90
C SER A 160 6.46 -0.87 16.93
#